data_3fae4a659cf09066ce6e401cff95516d
#
_entry.id   3fae4a659cf09066ce6e401cff95516d
#
_cell.length_a   1.000
_cell.length_b   1.000
_cell.length_c   1.000
_cell.angle_alpha   90.00
_cell.angle_beta   90.00
_cell.angle_gamma   90.00
#
_symmetry.space_group_name_H-M   'P 1'
#
loop_
_entity.id
_entity.type
_entity.pdbx_description
1 polymer ?
#
loop_
_entity_poly.entity_id
_entity_poly.type
_entity_poly.pdbx_seq_one_letter_code
_entity_poly.pdbx_strand_id
1 'polypeptide(L)'
;MQMKNFKEDFPLLRENPVVYLDSAATAQRPESVINSEMEFYKKCNANPLRGLYDLGFKATECYEQSRETVRKFINARSEREIIFTRNATESLNLVAYSYGMNFLKKGDEILVTVMEHHSNQLPWRVVAEKTGAAVKYIECNPDGTITEEQLKQAFSERTRLVAVTHISNVLGCKTPIKRITELAKECGAVVVLDASQSVPHIPVDIQSLDVDFLAFSGHKLMAPFGIGVLYGRESLLEKMPPFLTGGEMIDSVTRDKVIYSDLPHKFEAGTVNAAGAWGLKTAIEYIQNIGFDTIGGIEEELTKRAFDGLMKIPHINIQGSNNPKEHCGIISFTIDGVHPHDVSSILDADGIAVRAGHHCAQPLMEFLGVPSTTRASIYFYNTKDDIDAFLNSVSSVRRRMGYGK
;
A
#
# COMPACT_ATOMS: atom_id res chain seq x y z
N MET A 1 -11.53 31.06 1.91
CA MET A 1 -12.16 30.12 0.96
C MET A 1 -12.67 28.94 1.75
N GLN A 2 -13.95 28.56 1.62
CA GLN A 2 -14.46 27.35 2.25
C GLN A 2 -13.80 26.18 1.56
N MET A 3 -13.12 25.28 2.29
CA MET A 3 -12.52 24.07 1.69
C MET A 3 -13.63 23.24 1.05
N LYS A 4 -13.37 22.69 -0.15
CA LYS A 4 -14.33 21.79 -0.82
C LYS A 4 -14.58 20.58 0.08
N ASN A 5 -15.84 20.24 0.30
CA ASN A 5 -16.22 19.00 0.96
C ASN A 5 -16.11 17.85 -0.05
N PHE A 6 -14.98 17.12 -0.02
CA PHE A 6 -14.75 16.03 -0.94
C PHE A 6 -15.64 14.80 -0.66
N LYS A 7 -16.24 14.68 0.53
CA LYS A 7 -17.14 13.57 0.91
C LYS A 7 -18.30 13.40 -0.08
N GLU A 8 -18.76 14.52 -0.69
CA GLU A 8 -19.84 14.53 -1.68
C GLU A 8 -19.50 13.78 -2.98
N ASP A 9 -18.23 13.67 -3.33
CA ASP A 9 -17.78 12.96 -4.53
C ASP A 9 -17.84 11.42 -4.34
N PHE A 10 -18.09 10.93 -3.11
CA PHE A 10 -18.08 9.51 -2.73
C PHE A 10 -19.50 9.03 -2.40
N PRO A 11 -20.19 8.32 -3.32
CA PRO A 11 -21.60 7.93 -3.15
C PRO A 11 -21.88 7.19 -1.84
N LEU A 12 -21.00 6.24 -1.45
CA LEU A 12 -21.18 5.51 -0.20
C LEU A 12 -21.20 6.43 1.02
N LEU A 13 -20.30 7.42 1.07
CA LEU A 13 -20.20 8.35 2.18
C LEU A 13 -21.29 9.44 2.18
N ARG A 14 -21.74 9.82 0.99
CA ARG A 14 -22.82 10.79 0.79
C ARG A 14 -24.18 10.21 1.20
N GLU A 15 -24.41 8.92 0.87
CA GLU A 15 -25.70 8.27 1.03
C GLU A 15 -25.88 7.54 2.37
N ASN A 16 -24.78 7.34 3.11
CA ASN A 16 -24.79 6.65 4.39
C ASN A 16 -24.21 7.52 5.52
N PRO A 17 -24.85 7.56 6.68
CA PRO A 17 -24.38 8.35 7.82
C PRO A 17 -23.21 7.67 8.56
N VAL A 18 -22.17 7.24 7.84
CA VAL A 18 -21.00 6.56 8.40
C VAL A 18 -19.81 7.52 8.49
N VAL A 19 -19.15 7.51 9.64
CA VAL A 19 -17.82 8.09 9.83
C VAL A 19 -16.79 7.02 9.49
N TYR A 20 -16.25 7.06 8.26
CA TYR A 20 -15.37 6.02 7.76
C TYR A 20 -13.90 6.35 8.04
N LEU A 21 -13.29 5.69 9.02
CA LEU A 21 -11.90 5.84 9.46
C LEU A 21 -11.09 4.54 9.31
N ASP A 22 -11.34 3.77 8.23
CA ASP A 22 -10.58 2.55 7.90
C ASP A 22 -9.94 2.59 6.50
N SER A 23 -9.54 3.79 6.06
CA SER A 23 -8.97 4.02 4.71
C SER A 23 -7.65 3.28 4.47
N ALA A 24 -6.84 3.06 5.50
CA ALA A 24 -5.61 2.25 5.40
C ALA A 24 -5.86 0.76 5.09
N ALA A 25 -7.10 0.27 5.29
CA ALA A 25 -7.50 -1.05 4.84
C ALA A 25 -8.01 -1.03 3.40
N THR A 26 -8.92 -0.11 3.08
CA THR A 26 -9.40 0.18 1.71
C THR A 26 -10.00 1.59 1.67
N ALA A 27 -9.64 2.40 0.69
CA ALA A 27 -10.26 3.72 0.50
C ALA A 27 -11.63 3.58 -0.16
N GLN A 28 -12.54 4.54 0.07
CA GLN A 28 -13.79 4.63 -0.66
C GLN A 28 -13.55 5.08 -2.11
N ARG A 29 -14.50 4.84 -3.02
CA ARG A 29 -14.37 5.15 -4.44
C ARG A 29 -15.19 6.38 -4.77
N PRO A 30 -14.60 7.39 -5.44
CA PRO A 30 -15.38 8.49 -5.97
C PRO A 30 -16.28 8.01 -7.11
N GLU A 31 -17.38 8.69 -7.34
CA GLU A 31 -18.38 8.36 -8.38
C GLU A 31 -17.74 8.27 -9.78
N SER A 32 -16.72 9.07 -10.05
CA SER A 32 -15.96 9.04 -11.31
C SER A 32 -15.27 7.70 -11.56
N VAL A 33 -14.70 7.07 -10.53
CA VAL A 33 -14.05 5.76 -10.63
C VAL A 33 -15.08 4.65 -10.84
N ILE A 34 -16.19 4.68 -10.10
CA ILE A 34 -17.27 3.71 -10.27
C ILE A 34 -17.84 3.79 -11.70
N ASN A 35 -18.10 4.99 -12.17
CA ASN A 35 -18.63 5.23 -13.51
C ASN A 35 -17.63 4.82 -14.61
N SER A 36 -16.32 5.04 -14.42
CA SER A 36 -15.31 4.67 -15.40
C SER A 36 -15.24 3.17 -15.65
N GLU A 37 -15.32 2.34 -14.60
CA GLU A 37 -15.36 0.89 -14.73
C GLU A 37 -16.65 0.43 -15.42
N MET A 38 -17.79 1.00 -15.05
CA MET A 38 -19.08 0.71 -15.70
C MET A 38 -19.06 1.10 -17.19
N GLU A 39 -18.50 2.26 -17.54
CA GLU A 39 -18.38 2.73 -18.92
C GLU A 39 -17.45 1.85 -19.75
N PHE A 40 -16.36 1.33 -19.16
CA PHE A 40 -15.50 0.36 -19.83
C PHE A 40 -16.32 -0.85 -20.29
N TYR A 41 -17.11 -1.47 -19.40
CA TYR A 41 -17.94 -2.63 -19.76
C TYR A 41 -19.01 -2.30 -20.80
N LYS A 42 -19.57 -1.10 -20.78
CA LYS A 42 -20.60 -0.67 -21.75
C LYS A 42 -20.03 -0.37 -23.13
N LYS A 43 -18.79 0.13 -23.23
CA LYS A 43 -18.27 0.72 -24.47
C LYS A 43 -17.03 0.03 -25.05
N CYS A 44 -16.24 -0.65 -24.20
CA CYS A 44 -14.94 -1.20 -24.57
C CYS A 44 -14.78 -2.69 -24.18
N ASN A 45 -15.84 -3.37 -23.76
CA ASN A 45 -15.75 -4.75 -23.28
C ASN A 45 -15.36 -5.73 -24.37
N ALA A 46 -14.05 -5.98 -24.49
CA ALA A 46 -13.47 -6.99 -25.35
C ALA A 46 -12.19 -7.53 -24.71
N ASN A 47 -11.69 -8.69 -25.19
CA ASN A 47 -10.39 -9.19 -24.75
C ASN A 47 -9.28 -8.28 -25.31
N PRO A 48 -8.50 -7.60 -24.45
CA PRO A 48 -7.40 -6.75 -24.89
C PRO A 48 -6.24 -7.58 -25.45
N LEU A 49 -5.29 -6.91 -26.12
CA LEU A 49 -4.01 -7.38 -26.66
C LEU A 49 -4.08 -8.21 -27.95
N ARG A 50 -5.04 -9.13 -28.11
CA ARG A 50 -5.08 -10.04 -29.27
C ARG A 50 -6.29 -9.87 -30.20
N GLY A 51 -7.20 -8.98 -29.91
CA GLY A 51 -8.38 -8.72 -30.75
C GLY A 51 -8.02 -7.91 -32.00
N LEU A 52 -8.21 -8.51 -33.18
CA LEU A 52 -8.00 -7.84 -34.48
C LEU A 52 -9.28 -7.14 -34.99
N TYR A 53 -10.04 -6.53 -34.08
CA TYR A 53 -11.30 -5.82 -34.35
C TYR A 53 -11.40 -4.58 -33.44
N ASP A 54 -12.20 -3.59 -33.85
CA ASP A 54 -12.27 -2.27 -33.22
C ASP A 54 -12.46 -2.30 -31.68
N LEU A 55 -13.32 -3.15 -31.16
CA LEU A 55 -13.52 -3.25 -29.71
C LEU A 55 -12.28 -3.82 -29.01
N GLY A 56 -11.57 -4.79 -29.64
CA GLY A 56 -10.32 -5.32 -29.09
C GLY A 56 -9.22 -4.25 -29.06
N PHE A 57 -9.11 -3.43 -30.10
CA PHE A 57 -8.17 -2.29 -30.13
C PHE A 57 -8.51 -1.26 -29.04
N LYS A 58 -9.79 -0.90 -28.88
CA LYS A 58 -10.22 0.03 -27.82
C LYS A 58 -9.93 -0.50 -26.42
N ALA A 59 -10.19 -1.78 -26.16
CA ALA A 59 -9.88 -2.40 -24.86
C ALA A 59 -8.39 -2.38 -24.58
N THR A 60 -7.56 -2.67 -25.59
CA THR A 60 -6.09 -2.61 -25.51
C THR A 60 -5.62 -1.18 -25.25
N GLU A 61 -6.18 -0.22 -25.98
CA GLU A 61 -5.86 1.21 -25.79
C GLU A 61 -6.17 1.68 -24.38
N CYS A 62 -7.33 1.35 -23.83
CA CYS A 62 -7.68 1.66 -22.45
C CYS A 62 -6.67 1.06 -21.45
N TYR A 63 -6.26 -0.18 -21.68
CA TYR A 63 -5.32 -0.88 -20.81
C TYR A 63 -3.92 -0.23 -20.84
N GLU A 64 -3.38 0.06 -22.02
CA GLU A 64 -2.05 0.66 -22.16
C GLU A 64 -2.02 2.15 -21.76
N GLN A 65 -3.10 2.91 -22.00
CA GLN A 65 -3.24 4.27 -21.45
C GLN A 65 -3.23 4.27 -19.93
N SER A 66 -3.80 3.23 -19.31
CA SER A 66 -3.75 3.08 -17.84
C SER A 66 -2.32 2.83 -17.36
N ARG A 67 -1.54 2.05 -18.08
CA ARG A 67 -0.12 1.79 -17.81
C ARG A 67 0.71 3.08 -17.90
N GLU A 68 0.52 3.85 -18.96
CA GLU A 68 1.19 5.14 -19.16
C GLU A 68 0.83 6.14 -18.05
N THR A 69 -0.42 6.14 -17.60
CA THR A 69 -0.85 6.98 -16.46
C THR A 69 -0.11 6.58 -15.17
N VAL A 70 0.00 5.29 -14.88
CA VAL A 70 0.77 4.79 -13.73
C VAL A 70 2.25 5.15 -13.86
N ARG A 71 2.84 4.95 -15.03
CA ARG A 71 4.23 5.31 -15.32
C ARG A 71 4.52 6.77 -14.96
N LYS A 72 3.68 7.68 -15.45
CA LYS A 72 3.80 9.13 -15.15
C LYS A 72 3.59 9.42 -13.67
N PHE A 73 2.63 8.79 -13.05
CA PHE A 73 2.24 9.03 -11.66
C PHE A 73 3.37 8.74 -10.67
N ILE A 74 4.13 7.67 -10.89
CA ILE A 74 5.28 7.32 -10.04
C ILE A 74 6.63 7.77 -10.63
N ASN A 75 6.63 8.50 -11.76
CA ASN A 75 7.81 8.95 -12.48
C ASN A 75 8.74 7.79 -12.92
N ALA A 76 8.17 6.66 -13.40
CA ALA A 76 8.95 5.58 -13.99
C ALA A 76 9.46 5.98 -15.39
N ARG A 77 10.58 5.39 -15.83
CA ARG A 77 11.24 5.73 -17.11
C ARG A 77 10.51 5.19 -18.31
N SER A 78 9.96 3.99 -18.19
CA SER A 78 9.36 3.24 -19.28
C SER A 78 8.09 2.53 -18.83
N GLU A 79 7.11 2.39 -19.74
CA GLU A 79 5.94 1.53 -19.55
C GLU A 79 6.33 0.06 -19.37
N ARG A 80 7.48 -0.36 -19.90
CA ARG A 80 8.06 -1.69 -19.76
C ARG A 80 8.39 -2.05 -18.28
N GLU A 81 8.48 -1.03 -17.41
CA GLU A 81 8.74 -1.17 -15.99
C GLU A 81 7.45 -1.31 -15.15
N ILE A 82 6.26 -1.20 -15.75
CA ILE A 82 4.97 -1.23 -15.07
C ILE A 82 4.24 -2.53 -15.38
N ILE A 83 3.98 -3.32 -14.36
CA ILE A 83 3.26 -4.60 -14.44
C ILE A 83 1.97 -4.49 -13.64
N PHE A 84 0.84 -4.80 -14.24
CA PHE A 84 -0.42 -4.92 -13.52
C PHE A 84 -0.54 -6.28 -12.85
N THR A 85 -0.98 -6.25 -11.60
CA THR A 85 -1.21 -7.42 -10.75
C THR A 85 -2.59 -7.30 -10.10
N ARG A 86 -2.98 -8.28 -9.28
CA ARG A 86 -4.24 -8.18 -8.54
C ARG A 86 -4.17 -7.24 -7.32
N ASN A 87 -3.01 -7.09 -6.73
CA ASN A 87 -2.76 -6.24 -5.55
C ASN A 87 -1.26 -6.25 -5.20
N ALA A 88 -0.84 -5.44 -4.22
CA ALA A 88 0.54 -5.41 -3.73
C ALA A 88 1.04 -6.78 -3.22
N THR A 89 0.18 -7.60 -2.63
CA THR A 89 0.57 -8.96 -2.18
C THR A 89 1.03 -9.80 -3.36
N GLU A 90 0.32 -9.79 -4.48
CA GLU A 90 0.75 -10.48 -5.69
C GLU A 90 2.03 -9.88 -6.27
N SER A 91 2.15 -8.55 -6.31
CA SER A 91 3.36 -7.86 -6.76
C SER A 91 4.60 -8.29 -5.96
N LEU A 92 4.51 -8.31 -4.64
CA LEU A 92 5.60 -8.72 -3.75
C LEU A 92 5.93 -10.21 -3.89
N ASN A 93 4.92 -11.08 -4.06
CA ASN A 93 5.13 -12.49 -4.36
C ASN A 93 5.78 -12.68 -5.73
N LEU A 94 5.40 -11.91 -6.75
CA LEU A 94 6.04 -11.96 -8.06
C LEU A 94 7.55 -11.69 -7.93
N VAL A 95 7.94 -10.63 -7.22
CA VAL A 95 9.36 -10.35 -6.96
C VAL A 95 10.01 -11.48 -6.17
N ALA A 96 9.36 -12.00 -5.13
CA ALA A 96 9.89 -13.08 -4.30
C ALA A 96 10.14 -14.34 -5.13
N TYR A 97 9.18 -14.77 -5.95
CA TYR A 97 9.29 -16.01 -6.73
C TYR A 97 10.16 -15.83 -7.97
N SER A 98 10.03 -14.73 -8.70
CA SER A 98 10.77 -14.54 -9.96
C SER A 98 12.18 -13.98 -9.73
N TYR A 99 12.39 -13.12 -8.74
CA TYR A 99 13.70 -12.62 -8.36
C TYR A 99 14.31 -13.44 -7.21
N GLY A 100 13.66 -13.47 -6.05
CA GLY A 100 14.22 -14.06 -4.84
C GLY A 100 14.64 -15.50 -5.00
N MET A 101 13.76 -16.36 -5.55
CA MET A 101 14.04 -17.81 -5.74
C MET A 101 15.15 -18.09 -6.77
N ASN A 102 15.40 -17.18 -7.71
CA ASN A 102 16.32 -17.40 -8.81
C ASN A 102 17.69 -16.74 -8.63
N PHE A 103 17.78 -15.71 -7.80
CA PHE A 103 19.02 -14.92 -7.66
C PHE A 103 19.61 -14.94 -6.25
N LEU A 104 18.83 -15.31 -5.22
CA LEU A 104 19.34 -15.46 -3.86
C LEU A 104 19.83 -16.90 -3.62
N LYS A 105 20.83 -17.05 -2.76
CA LYS A 105 21.46 -18.35 -2.45
C LYS A 105 21.79 -18.46 -0.96
N LYS A 106 22.22 -19.62 -0.56
CA LYS A 106 22.65 -19.91 0.81
C LYS A 106 23.74 -18.93 1.27
N GLY A 107 23.48 -18.32 2.42
CA GLY A 107 24.39 -17.35 3.05
C GLY A 107 24.05 -15.88 2.71
N ASP A 108 23.21 -15.62 1.71
CA ASP A 108 22.68 -14.28 1.44
C ASP A 108 21.73 -13.84 2.56
N GLU A 109 21.60 -12.52 2.74
CA GLU A 109 20.72 -11.92 3.74
C GLU A 109 19.64 -11.07 3.06
N ILE A 110 18.40 -11.25 3.56
CA ILE A 110 17.22 -10.48 3.19
C ILE A 110 16.89 -9.59 4.38
N LEU A 111 16.93 -8.28 4.23
CA LEU A 111 16.54 -7.34 5.27
C LEU A 111 15.08 -6.94 5.10
N VAL A 112 14.34 -6.95 6.22
CA VAL A 112 12.99 -6.40 6.34
C VAL A 112 12.92 -5.53 7.58
N THR A 113 12.00 -4.56 7.65
CA THR A 113 11.79 -3.88 8.93
C THR A 113 10.82 -4.67 9.82
N VAL A 114 10.85 -4.41 11.13
CA VAL A 114 9.85 -4.98 12.05
C VAL A 114 8.44 -4.43 11.75
N MET A 115 8.33 -3.29 11.03
CA MET A 115 7.09 -2.60 10.70
C MET A 115 6.36 -3.16 9.47
N GLU A 116 6.90 -4.21 8.81
CA GLU A 116 6.33 -4.68 7.55
C GLU A 116 4.94 -5.30 7.73
N HIS A 117 4.07 -5.01 6.77
CA HIS A 117 2.85 -5.79 6.56
C HIS A 117 3.21 -7.25 6.21
N HIS A 118 2.38 -8.22 6.59
CA HIS A 118 2.62 -9.65 6.31
C HIS A 118 2.91 -9.93 4.83
N SER A 119 2.32 -9.16 3.91
CA SER A 119 2.59 -9.28 2.47
C SER A 119 4.03 -8.96 2.07
N ASN A 120 4.74 -8.17 2.88
CA ASN A 120 6.15 -7.83 2.68
C ASN A 120 7.09 -8.52 3.70
N GLN A 121 6.61 -9.56 4.36
CA GLN A 121 7.40 -10.42 5.24
C GLN A 121 7.36 -11.90 4.82
N LEU A 122 6.15 -12.44 4.64
CA LEU A 122 5.96 -13.87 4.45
C LEU A 122 6.60 -14.40 3.15
N PRO A 123 6.53 -13.70 2.00
CA PRO A 123 7.19 -14.16 0.80
C PRO A 123 8.71 -14.32 0.98
N TRP A 124 9.35 -13.42 1.71
CA TRP A 124 10.78 -13.48 1.96
C TRP A 124 11.19 -14.62 2.89
N ARG A 125 10.35 -15.00 3.84
CA ARG A 125 10.56 -16.22 4.66
C ARG A 125 10.51 -17.46 3.80
N VAL A 126 9.56 -17.55 2.86
CA VAL A 126 9.49 -18.67 1.91
C VAL A 126 10.74 -18.72 1.01
N VAL A 127 11.19 -17.56 0.51
CA VAL A 127 12.45 -17.47 -0.27
C VAL A 127 13.64 -17.97 0.57
N ALA A 128 13.78 -17.47 1.80
CA ALA A 128 14.88 -17.86 2.68
C ALA A 128 14.90 -19.36 2.95
N GLU A 129 13.74 -19.97 3.24
CA GLU A 129 13.60 -21.42 3.43
C GLU A 129 14.07 -22.21 2.20
N LYS A 130 13.71 -21.77 1.00
CA LYS A 130 14.00 -22.50 -0.24
C LYS A 130 15.43 -22.30 -0.74
N THR A 131 16.00 -21.11 -0.54
CA THR A 131 17.33 -20.75 -1.07
C THR A 131 18.45 -20.96 -0.06
N GLY A 132 18.11 -21.05 1.23
CA GLY A 132 19.09 -21.08 2.33
C GLY A 132 19.61 -19.67 2.69
N ALA A 133 19.01 -18.61 2.18
CA ALA A 133 19.22 -17.25 2.64
C ALA A 133 18.64 -17.04 4.05
N ALA A 134 18.99 -15.93 4.71
CA ALA A 134 18.49 -15.60 6.03
C ALA A 134 17.70 -14.30 6.01
N VAL A 135 16.50 -14.29 6.63
CA VAL A 135 15.76 -13.04 6.88
C VAL A 135 16.28 -12.41 8.16
N LYS A 136 16.64 -11.14 8.10
CA LYS A 136 17.05 -10.30 9.23
C LYS A 136 16.15 -9.06 9.34
N TYR A 137 16.03 -8.56 10.56
CA TYR A 137 15.21 -7.39 10.82
C TYR A 137 16.07 -6.13 10.98
N ILE A 138 15.62 -5.05 10.35
CA ILE A 138 16.01 -3.69 10.68
C ILE A 138 15.11 -3.26 11.82
N GLU A 139 15.69 -3.08 13.00
CA GLU A 139 14.95 -2.62 14.17
C GLU A 139 14.60 -1.14 14.05
N CYS A 140 13.53 -0.73 14.71
CA CYS A 140 13.18 0.68 14.87
C CYS A 140 13.04 1.04 16.36
N ASN A 141 12.93 2.32 16.66
CA ASN A 141 12.53 2.78 17.98
C ASN A 141 11.02 2.59 18.19
N PRO A 142 10.49 2.63 19.42
CA PRO A 142 9.06 2.51 19.67
C PRO A 142 8.19 3.56 18.97
N ASP A 143 8.76 4.70 18.60
CA ASP A 143 8.11 5.76 17.81
C ASP A 143 8.09 5.47 16.30
N GLY A 144 8.72 4.38 15.86
CA GLY A 144 8.84 3.97 14.46
C GLY A 144 10.04 4.59 13.73
N THR A 145 10.84 5.43 14.38
CA THR A 145 12.05 5.98 13.76
C THR A 145 13.14 4.90 13.63
N ILE A 146 13.88 4.95 12.53
CA ILE A 146 15.05 4.09 12.29
C ILE A 146 16.28 5.00 12.23
N THR A 147 17.21 4.78 13.16
CA THR A 147 18.43 5.58 13.25
C THR A 147 19.50 5.11 12.28
N GLU A 148 20.46 5.98 11.99
CA GLU A 148 21.64 5.64 11.18
C GLU A 148 22.44 4.46 11.75
N GLU A 149 22.50 4.36 13.08
CA GLU A 149 23.19 3.27 13.76
C GLU A 149 22.46 1.93 13.56
N GLN A 150 21.14 1.91 13.72
CA GLN A 150 20.29 0.72 13.47
C GLN A 150 20.44 0.25 12.02
N LEU A 151 20.45 1.18 11.06
CA LEU A 151 20.68 0.84 9.66
C LEU A 151 22.05 0.21 9.47
N LYS A 152 23.12 0.85 9.92
CA LYS A 152 24.49 0.33 9.76
C LYS A 152 24.71 -1.04 10.43
N GLN A 153 24.04 -1.31 11.55
CA GLN A 153 24.10 -2.61 12.21
C GLN A 153 23.37 -3.71 11.45
N ALA A 154 22.29 -3.37 10.75
CA ALA A 154 21.49 -4.35 9.99
C ALA A 154 22.17 -4.77 8.68
N PHE A 155 22.82 -3.84 7.97
CA PHE A 155 23.49 -4.10 6.70
C PHE A 155 24.80 -4.85 6.86
N SER A 156 25.10 -5.78 5.95
CA SER A 156 26.37 -6.51 5.90
C SER A 156 26.77 -6.76 4.44
N GLU A 157 28.00 -7.23 4.22
CA GLU A 157 28.47 -7.66 2.89
C GLU A 157 27.65 -8.81 2.29
N ARG A 158 26.83 -9.51 3.09
CA ARG A 158 25.94 -10.59 2.64
C ARG A 158 24.55 -10.10 2.30
N THR A 159 24.20 -8.87 2.60
CA THR A 159 22.89 -8.29 2.23
C THR A 159 22.73 -8.28 0.72
N ARG A 160 21.66 -8.89 0.20
CA ARG A 160 21.35 -8.98 -1.23
C ARG A 160 19.97 -8.48 -1.59
N LEU A 161 19.07 -8.39 -0.63
CA LEU A 161 17.74 -7.86 -0.81
C LEU A 161 17.29 -7.12 0.45
N VAL A 162 16.64 -5.97 0.23
CA VAL A 162 16.04 -5.17 1.30
C VAL A 162 14.59 -4.93 0.92
N ALA A 163 13.64 -5.44 1.71
CA ALA A 163 12.21 -5.26 1.46
C ALA A 163 11.58 -4.46 2.60
N VAL A 164 11.14 -3.23 2.29
CA VAL A 164 10.72 -2.27 3.30
C VAL A 164 9.44 -1.54 2.91
N THR A 165 8.63 -1.21 3.92
CA THR A 165 7.47 -0.34 3.74
C THR A 165 7.88 1.13 3.67
N HIS A 166 7.22 1.91 2.84
CA HIS A 166 7.47 3.36 2.76
C HIS A 166 6.81 4.11 3.92
N ILE A 167 5.55 3.75 4.22
CA ILE A 167 4.79 4.25 5.37
C ILE A 167 4.21 3.06 6.11
N SER A 168 4.41 2.99 7.42
CA SER A 168 3.86 1.93 8.24
C SER A 168 2.33 2.00 8.28
N ASN A 169 1.66 0.88 8.00
CA ASN A 169 0.20 0.77 8.08
C ASN A 169 -0.34 0.72 9.52
N VAL A 170 0.54 0.76 10.52
CA VAL A 170 0.20 0.76 11.95
C VAL A 170 0.62 2.08 12.59
N LEU A 171 1.87 2.48 12.45
CA LEU A 171 2.43 3.66 13.11
C LEU A 171 2.25 4.95 12.30
N GLY A 172 1.98 4.84 10.99
CA GLY A 172 1.89 6.00 10.10
C GLY A 172 3.24 6.68 9.80
N CYS A 173 4.33 6.23 10.40
CA CYS A 173 5.65 6.82 10.22
C CYS A 173 6.28 6.46 8.87
N LYS A 174 7.17 7.33 8.39
CA LYS A 174 7.91 7.15 7.13
C LYS A 174 9.24 6.45 7.37
N THR A 175 9.54 5.45 6.55
CA THR A 175 10.86 4.80 6.52
C THR A 175 11.87 5.66 5.75
N PRO A 176 13.16 5.75 6.18
CA PRO A 176 14.17 6.56 5.51
C PRO A 176 14.71 5.90 4.23
N ILE A 177 13.85 5.79 3.18
CA ILE A 177 14.11 5.01 1.97
C ILE A 177 15.39 5.43 1.25
N LYS A 178 15.66 6.74 1.12
CA LYS A 178 16.88 7.21 0.44
C LYS A 178 18.15 6.69 1.10
N ARG A 179 18.18 6.71 2.44
CA ARG A 179 19.34 6.20 3.17
C ARG A 179 19.48 4.68 3.05
N ILE A 180 18.35 3.96 3.04
CA ILE A 180 18.32 2.52 2.82
C ILE A 180 18.84 2.17 1.42
N THR A 181 18.43 2.89 0.39
CA THR A 181 18.91 2.65 -0.99
C THR A 181 20.39 2.96 -1.17
N GLU A 182 20.92 3.98 -0.48
CA GLU A 182 22.36 4.25 -0.47
C GLU A 182 23.15 3.07 0.11
N LEU A 183 22.78 2.59 1.30
CA LEU A 183 23.42 1.44 1.94
C LEU A 183 23.25 0.14 1.14
N ALA A 184 22.09 -0.06 0.54
CA ALA A 184 21.84 -1.21 -0.33
C ALA A 184 22.79 -1.22 -1.54
N LYS A 185 23.04 -0.08 -2.16
CA LYS A 185 24.00 0.05 -3.27
C LYS A 185 25.44 -0.26 -2.85
N GLU A 186 25.85 0.17 -1.65
CA GLU A 186 27.20 -0.11 -1.13
C GLU A 186 27.48 -1.62 -1.05
N CYS A 187 26.47 -2.45 -0.75
CA CYS A 187 26.62 -3.92 -0.69
C CYS A 187 26.05 -4.66 -1.92
N GLY A 188 25.57 -3.93 -2.93
CA GLY A 188 24.97 -4.50 -4.15
C GLY A 188 23.65 -5.21 -3.94
N ALA A 189 22.86 -4.78 -2.96
CA ALA A 189 21.53 -5.31 -2.66
C ALA A 189 20.44 -4.63 -3.49
N VAL A 190 19.40 -5.39 -3.82
CA VAL A 190 18.18 -4.92 -4.49
C VAL A 190 17.19 -4.42 -3.44
N VAL A 191 16.52 -3.30 -3.72
CA VAL A 191 15.52 -2.70 -2.83
C VAL A 191 14.12 -2.87 -3.38
N VAL A 192 13.23 -3.47 -2.56
CA VAL A 192 11.81 -3.69 -2.80
C VAL A 192 11.01 -2.80 -1.85
N LEU A 193 10.23 -1.88 -2.40
CA LEU A 193 9.45 -0.92 -1.64
C LEU A 193 7.97 -1.28 -1.63
N ASP A 194 7.39 -1.55 -0.46
CA ASP A 194 5.93 -1.56 -0.29
C ASP A 194 5.42 -0.13 -0.13
N ALA A 195 4.84 0.41 -1.18
CA ALA A 195 4.30 1.75 -1.24
C ALA A 195 2.77 1.81 -1.04
N SER A 196 2.17 0.73 -0.52
CA SER A 196 0.70 0.63 -0.39
C SER A 196 0.07 1.71 0.48
N GLN A 197 0.82 2.27 1.44
CA GLN A 197 0.34 3.36 2.29
C GLN A 197 0.92 4.73 1.90
N SER A 198 1.88 4.79 0.99
CA SER A 198 2.46 6.08 0.57
C SER A 198 1.82 6.63 -0.70
N VAL A 199 1.60 5.78 -1.70
CA VAL A 199 1.04 6.19 -3.00
C VAL A 199 -0.32 6.91 -2.88
N PRO A 200 -1.23 6.57 -1.93
CA PRO A 200 -2.46 7.32 -1.73
C PRO A 200 -2.28 8.73 -1.13
N HIS A 201 -1.21 8.97 -0.37
CA HIS A 201 -1.09 10.10 0.55
C HIS A 201 0.00 11.10 0.18
N ILE A 202 1.07 10.65 -0.48
CA ILE A 202 2.21 11.48 -0.85
C ILE A 202 2.67 11.22 -2.28
N PRO A 203 3.30 12.19 -2.95
CA PRO A 203 3.92 11.96 -4.23
C PRO A 203 5.07 10.95 -4.10
N VAL A 204 5.11 9.98 -5.00
CA VAL A 204 6.17 8.96 -5.05
C VAL A 204 6.92 9.11 -6.37
N ASP A 205 8.20 9.41 -6.28
CA ASP A 205 9.11 9.56 -7.41
C ASP A 205 10.16 8.45 -7.37
N ILE A 206 9.96 7.44 -8.25
CA ILE A 206 10.84 6.27 -8.35
C ILE A 206 12.27 6.66 -8.66
N GLN A 207 12.49 7.65 -9.54
CA GLN A 207 13.82 8.06 -9.93
C GLN A 207 14.57 8.75 -8.79
N SER A 208 13.84 9.49 -7.94
CA SER A 208 14.39 10.13 -6.74
C SER A 208 14.64 9.14 -5.60
N LEU A 209 13.78 8.13 -5.43
CA LEU A 209 13.93 7.09 -4.41
C LEU A 209 14.98 6.06 -4.81
N ASP A 210 15.18 5.85 -6.12
CA ASP A 210 16.15 4.95 -6.73
C ASP A 210 16.04 3.49 -6.25
N VAL A 211 14.81 3.05 -5.97
CA VAL A 211 14.48 1.66 -5.63
C VAL A 211 14.42 0.79 -6.89
N ASP A 212 14.57 -0.52 -6.73
CA ASP A 212 14.58 -1.47 -7.84
C ASP A 212 13.19 -2.03 -8.16
N PHE A 213 12.37 -2.22 -7.12
CA PHE A 213 10.98 -2.62 -7.22
C PHE A 213 10.10 -1.78 -6.31
N LEU A 214 8.87 -1.52 -6.74
CA LEU A 214 7.84 -0.88 -5.91
C LEU A 214 6.51 -1.57 -6.13
N ALA A 215 5.77 -1.83 -5.05
CA ALA A 215 4.45 -2.45 -5.10
C ALA A 215 3.39 -1.58 -4.42
N PHE A 216 2.19 -1.50 -5.01
CA PHE A 216 1.01 -0.94 -4.33
C PHE A 216 -0.29 -1.58 -4.80
N SER A 217 -1.33 -1.47 -3.96
CA SER A 217 -2.69 -1.93 -4.26
C SER A 217 -3.59 -0.78 -4.68
N GLY A 218 -4.31 -0.93 -5.78
CA GLY A 218 -5.21 0.10 -6.27
C GLY A 218 -6.37 0.43 -5.32
N HIS A 219 -6.88 -0.56 -4.57
CA HIS A 219 -8.01 -0.35 -3.66
C HIS A 219 -7.73 0.61 -2.50
N LYS A 220 -6.47 0.88 -2.17
CA LYS A 220 -6.09 1.92 -1.20
C LYS A 220 -5.99 3.31 -1.86
N LEU A 221 -5.80 3.32 -3.17
CA LEU A 221 -5.77 4.51 -4.03
C LEU A 221 -7.14 4.77 -4.68
N MET A 222 -8.23 4.39 -4.04
CA MET A 222 -9.62 4.57 -4.52
C MET A 222 -9.97 3.82 -5.81
N ALA A 223 -9.07 2.99 -6.36
CA ALA A 223 -9.33 2.17 -7.53
C ALA A 223 -10.21 0.95 -7.22
N PRO A 224 -10.77 0.25 -8.21
CA PRO A 224 -11.47 -1.01 -8.03
C PRO A 224 -10.65 -2.06 -7.29
N PHE A 225 -11.33 -3.05 -6.69
CA PHE A 225 -10.66 -4.24 -6.19
C PHE A 225 -10.06 -5.07 -7.33
N GLY A 226 -9.04 -5.86 -7.04
CA GLY A 226 -8.44 -6.76 -8.02
C GLY A 226 -7.52 -6.10 -9.04
N ILE A 227 -7.03 -4.90 -8.74
CA ILE A 227 -5.96 -4.22 -9.48
C ILE A 227 -4.88 -3.72 -8.53
N GLY A 228 -3.63 -3.96 -8.88
CA GLY A 228 -2.41 -3.50 -8.23
C GLY A 228 -1.32 -3.26 -9.24
N VAL A 229 -0.20 -2.75 -8.79
CA VAL A 229 0.95 -2.41 -9.62
C VAL A 229 2.21 -2.96 -9.00
N LEU A 230 3.07 -3.52 -9.86
CA LEU A 230 4.48 -3.69 -9.63
C LEU A 230 5.25 -2.78 -10.60
N TYR A 231 6.04 -1.88 -10.07
CA TYR A 231 7.16 -1.29 -10.79
C TYR A 231 8.39 -2.19 -10.58
N GLY A 232 9.13 -2.43 -11.64
CA GLY A 232 10.43 -3.09 -11.57
C GLY A 232 11.40 -2.46 -12.55
N ARG A 233 12.65 -2.28 -12.13
CA ARG A 233 13.72 -1.77 -12.99
C ARG A 233 13.88 -2.69 -14.21
N GLU A 234 13.78 -2.16 -15.42
CA GLU A 234 13.76 -2.93 -16.68
C GLU A 234 14.89 -3.97 -16.75
N SER A 235 16.12 -3.58 -16.39
CA SER A 235 17.28 -4.49 -16.43
C SER A 235 17.20 -5.69 -15.48
N LEU A 236 16.38 -5.61 -14.43
CA LEU A 236 16.08 -6.74 -13.53
C LEU A 236 14.94 -7.58 -14.09
N LEU A 237 13.86 -6.93 -14.54
CA LEU A 237 12.70 -7.61 -15.12
C LEU A 237 13.09 -8.47 -16.33
N GLU A 238 14.00 -8.00 -17.19
CA GLU A 238 14.49 -8.77 -18.33
C GLU A 238 15.09 -10.12 -17.94
N LYS A 239 15.84 -10.15 -16.84
CA LYS A 239 16.52 -11.34 -16.33
C LYS A 239 15.61 -12.30 -15.55
N MET A 240 14.51 -11.79 -15.01
CA MET A 240 13.60 -12.59 -14.20
C MET A 240 12.78 -13.55 -15.05
N PRO A 241 12.60 -14.81 -14.63
CA PRO A 241 11.60 -15.68 -15.24
C PRO A 241 10.18 -15.16 -14.93
N PRO A 242 9.18 -15.53 -15.76
CA PRO A 242 7.79 -15.18 -15.48
C PRO A 242 7.32 -15.80 -14.16
N PHE A 243 6.36 -15.11 -13.50
CA PHE A 243 5.74 -15.60 -12.26
C PHE A 243 4.61 -16.60 -12.55
N LEU A 244 3.69 -16.19 -13.42
CA LEU A 244 2.60 -17.04 -13.90
C LEU A 244 2.86 -17.37 -15.38
N THR A 245 2.43 -18.56 -15.79
CA THR A 245 2.55 -19.02 -17.18
C THR A 245 1.17 -19.39 -17.73
N GLY A 246 0.92 -19.02 -18.99
CA GLY A 246 -0.37 -19.25 -19.65
C GLY A 246 -0.49 -18.53 -20.97
N GLY A 247 -1.70 -18.15 -21.36
CA GLY A 247 -1.95 -17.30 -22.51
C GLY A 247 -1.48 -15.87 -22.28
N GLU A 248 -1.43 -15.08 -23.31
CA GLU A 248 -1.04 -13.66 -23.41
C GLU A 248 0.46 -13.37 -23.16
N MET A 249 1.11 -14.03 -22.22
CA MET A 249 2.49 -13.77 -21.80
C MET A 249 3.57 -14.44 -22.66
N ILE A 250 3.19 -15.02 -23.79
CA ILE A 250 4.09 -15.72 -24.73
C ILE A 250 4.03 -15.07 -26.11
N ASP A 251 5.16 -15.07 -26.81
CA ASP A 251 5.25 -14.78 -28.23
C ASP A 251 4.92 -16.02 -29.05
N SER A 252 5.61 -17.13 -28.78
CA SER A 252 5.37 -18.41 -29.44
C SER A 252 5.63 -19.61 -28.55
N VAL A 253 4.90 -20.69 -28.81
CA VAL A 253 5.05 -21.99 -28.14
C VAL A 253 5.10 -23.10 -29.18
N THR A 254 6.13 -23.94 -29.11
CA THR A 254 6.22 -25.22 -29.83
C THR A 254 6.22 -26.36 -28.84
N ARG A 255 6.31 -27.60 -29.33
CA ARG A 255 6.42 -28.78 -28.44
C ARG A 255 7.67 -28.76 -27.56
N ASP A 256 8.73 -28.10 -28.02
CA ASP A 256 10.06 -28.17 -27.39
C ASP A 256 10.55 -26.81 -26.88
N LYS A 257 9.88 -25.71 -27.23
CA LYS A 257 10.36 -24.36 -26.91
C LYS A 257 9.22 -23.39 -26.61
N VAL A 258 9.45 -22.52 -25.64
CA VAL A 258 8.61 -21.37 -25.31
C VAL A 258 9.43 -20.09 -25.52
N ILE A 259 8.87 -19.11 -26.21
CA ILE A 259 9.38 -17.75 -26.29
C ILE A 259 8.37 -16.87 -25.57
N TYR A 260 8.82 -16.19 -24.53
CA TYR A 260 7.98 -15.28 -23.76
C TYR A 260 7.82 -13.95 -24.46
N SER A 261 6.71 -13.26 -24.22
CA SER A 261 6.48 -11.91 -24.69
C SER A 261 7.50 -10.93 -24.10
N ASP A 262 7.65 -9.79 -24.78
CA ASP A 262 8.42 -8.66 -24.24
C ASP A 262 7.82 -8.11 -22.94
N LEU A 263 8.62 -7.31 -22.22
CA LEU A 263 8.15 -6.55 -21.07
C LEU A 263 7.10 -5.51 -21.49
N PRO A 264 6.08 -5.30 -20.69
CA PRO A 264 5.78 -5.93 -19.38
C PRO A 264 4.97 -7.21 -19.50
N HIS A 265 4.46 -7.56 -20.69
CA HIS A 265 3.48 -8.63 -20.92
C HIS A 265 3.98 -10.03 -20.52
N LYS A 266 5.29 -10.25 -20.47
CA LYS A 266 5.90 -11.47 -19.92
C LYS A 266 5.39 -11.83 -18.51
N PHE A 267 4.96 -10.84 -17.73
CA PHE A 267 4.48 -11.03 -16.34
C PHE A 267 2.96 -10.95 -16.20
N GLU A 268 2.21 -10.75 -17.29
CA GLU A 268 0.76 -10.57 -17.29
C GLU A 268 0.07 -11.75 -17.99
N ALA A 269 0.04 -12.90 -17.32
CA ALA A 269 -0.55 -14.12 -17.86
C ALA A 269 -2.07 -14.15 -17.76
N GLY A 270 -2.73 -14.64 -18.82
CA GLY A 270 -4.18 -14.78 -18.91
C GLY A 270 -4.87 -13.48 -19.31
N THR A 271 -6.20 -13.51 -19.40
CA THR A 271 -6.99 -12.30 -19.70
C THR A 271 -6.82 -11.29 -18.57
N VAL A 272 -6.30 -10.10 -18.91
CA VAL A 272 -5.95 -9.06 -17.96
C VAL A 272 -7.19 -8.29 -17.46
N ASN A 273 -7.09 -7.68 -16.27
CA ASN A 273 -8.13 -6.84 -15.68
C ASN A 273 -8.13 -5.42 -16.28
N ALA A 274 -8.54 -5.30 -17.53
CA ALA A 274 -8.54 -4.01 -18.23
C ALA A 274 -9.52 -2.99 -17.64
N ALA A 275 -10.70 -3.42 -17.16
CA ALA A 275 -11.65 -2.55 -16.50
C ALA A 275 -11.09 -2.00 -15.19
N GLY A 276 -10.44 -2.85 -14.38
CA GLY A 276 -9.78 -2.42 -13.14
C GLY A 276 -8.61 -1.47 -13.38
N ALA A 277 -7.82 -1.70 -14.45
CA ALA A 277 -6.73 -0.80 -14.84
C ALA A 277 -7.28 0.58 -15.28
N TRP A 278 -8.38 0.61 -16.03
CA TRP A 278 -9.07 1.84 -16.40
C TRP A 278 -9.62 2.61 -15.19
N GLY A 279 -10.20 1.89 -14.22
CA GLY A 279 -10.60 2.47 -12.93
C GLY A 279 -9.43 3.01 -12.12
N LEU A 280 -8.27 2.33 -12.13
CA LEU A 280 -7.04 2.81 -11.49
C LEU A 280 -6.54 4.10 -12.15
N LYS A 281 -6.53 4.17 -13.49
CA LYS A 281 -6.22 5.40 -14.22
C LYS A 281 -7.08 6.56 -13.74
N THR A 282 -8.39 6.36 -13.68
CA THR A 282 -9.34 7.39 -13.25
C THR A 282 -9.11 7.81 -11.80
N ALA A 283 -8.76 6.87 -10.91
CA ALA A 283 -8.42 7.19 -9.52
C ALA A 283 -7.15 8.03 -9.41
N ILE A 284 -6.12 7.74 -10.22
CA ILE A 284 -4.89 8.52 -10.29
C ILE A 284 -5.18 9.93 -10.80
N GLU A 285 -5.94 10.08 -11.88
CA GLU A 285 -6.33 11.38 -12.42
C GLU A 285 -7.13 12.20 -11.43
N TYR A 286 -8.02 11.56 -10.65
CA TYR A 286 -8.77 12.21 -9.59
C TYR A 286 -7.86 12.80 -8.50
N ILE A 287 -6.87 12.02 -8.01
CA ILE A 287 -5.86 12.50 -7.05
C ILE A 287 -5.03 13.66 -7.62
N GLN A 288 -4.55 13.51 -8.87
CA GLN A 288 -3.75 14.54 -9.52
C GLN A 288 -4.52 15.86 -9.70
N ASN A 289 -5.81 15.77 -9.98
CA ASN A 289 -6.67 16.95 -10.10
C ASN A 289 -6.89 17.68 -8.76
N ILE A 290 -6.87 16.97 -7.64
CA ILE A 290 -6.92 17.59 -6.29
C ILE A 290 -5.55 18.15 -5.92
N GLY A 291 -4.49 17.40 -6.20
CA GLY A 291 -3.11 17.69 -5.87
C GLY A 291 -2.73 17.24 -4.45
N PHE A 292 -1.52 16.69 -4.33
CA PHE A 292 -1.02 16.18 -3.04
C PHE A 292 -0.84 17.23 -1.96
N ASP A 293 -0.59 18.49 -2.32
CA ASP A 293 -0.51 19.58 -1.33
C ASP A 293 -1.85 19.81 -0.64
N THR A 294 -2.96 19.74 -1.41
CA THR A 294 -4.32 19.85 -0.85
C THR A 294 -4.66 18.65 0.01
N ILE A 295 -4.40 17.43 -0.50
CA ILE A 295 -4.65 16.17 0.22
C ILE A 295 -3.85 16.17 1.53
N GLY A 296 -2.56 16.40 1.46
CA GLY A 296 -1.66 16.40 2.62
C GLY A 296 -2.04 17.46 3.65
N GLY A 297 -2.44 18.66 3.21
CA GLY A 297 -2.90 19.72 4.12
C GLY A 297 -4.16 19.34 4.90
N ILE A 298 -5.14 18.70 4.23
CA ILE A 298 -6.36 18.23 4.88
C ILE A 298 -6.03 17.10 5.86
N GLU A 299 -5.24 16.12 5.43
CA GLU A 299 -4.88 14.96 6.27
C GLU A 299 -4.04 15.37 7.47
N GLU A 300 -3.08 16.29 7.33
CA GLU A 300 -2.29 16.83 8.45
C GLU A 300 -3.20 17.52 9.48
N GLU A 301 -4.14 18.37 9.03
CA GLU A 301 -5.07 19.07 9.92
C GLU A 301 -5.96 18.08 10.68
N LEU A 302 -6.56 17.10 9.99
CA LEU A 302 -7.46 16.12 10.60
C LEU A 302 -6.71 15.15 11.52
N THR A 303 -5.52 14.71 11.11
CA THR A 303 -4.66 13.84 11.92
C THR A 303 -4.25 14.56 13.21
N LYS A 304 -3.82 15.80 13.11
CA LYS A 304 -3.50 16.62 14.29
C LYS A 304 -4.69 16.77 15.22
N ARG A 305 -5.90 17.05 14.69
CA ARG A 305 -7.12 17.18 15.48
C ARG A 305 -7.46 15.88 16.23
N ALA A 306 -7.39 14.74 15.53
CA ALA A 306 -7.65 13.43 16.13
C ALA A 306 -6.61 13.10 17.20
N PHE A 307 -5.33 13.31 16.91
CA PHE A 307 -4.22 13.07 17.83
C PHE A 307 -4.34 13.91 19.10
N ASP A 308 -4.46 15.24 18.97
CA ASP A 308 -4.58 16.17 20.09
C ASP A 308 -5.84 15.89 20.94
N GLY A 309 -6.91 15.40 20.30
CA GLY A 309 -8.13 15.00 20.97
C GLY A 309 -7.95 13.72 21.77
N LEU A 310 -7.37 12.69 21.17
CA LEU A 310 -7.07 11.40 21.84
C LEU A 310 -6.15 11.60 23.05
N MET A 311 -5.11 12.42 22.93
CA MET A 311 -4.17 12.73 24.03
C MET A 311 -4.85 13.37 25.25
N LYS A 312 -6.03 13.96 25.10
CA LYS A 312 -6.81 14.55 26.20
C LYS A 312 -7.74 13.55 26.89
N ILE A 313 -7.96 12.38 26.28
CA ILE A 313 -8.82 11.33 26.83
C ILE A 313 -7.97 10.46 27.75
N PRO A 314 -8.32 10.34 29.06
CA PRO A 314 -7.57 9.52 29.99
C PRO A 314 -7.51 8.04 29.55
N HIS A 315 -6.41 7.38 29.86
CA HIS A 315 -6.20 5.95 29.59
C HIS A 315 -6.08 5.58 28.10
N ILE A 316 -5.84 6.54 27.24
CA ILE A 316 -5.48 6.30 25.83
C ILE A 316 -3.96 6.22 25.71
N ASN A 317 -3.48 5.20 25.02
CA ASN A 317 -2.07 5.05 24.67
C ASN A 317 -1.94 5.00 23.14
N ILE A 318 -1.48 6.08 22.52
CA ILE A 318 -1.20 6.13 21.09
C ILE A 318 0.11 5.38 20.82
N GLN A 319 0.13 4.55 19.79
CA GLN A 319 1.33 3.83 19.37
C GLN A 319 2.11 4.67 18.34
N GLY A 320 3.43 4.66 18.45
CA GLY A 320 4.30 5.42 17.56
C GLY A 320 4.72 6.77 18.14
N SER A 321 4.95 7.74 17.27
CA SER A 321 5.47 9.06 17.63
C SER A 321 4.48 9.88 18.46
N ASN A 322 5.01 10.72 19.35
CA ASN A 322 4.22 11.75 20.04
C ASN A 322 4.01 13.02 19.20
N ASN A 323 4.53 13.06 17.98
CA ASN A 323 4.36 14.17 17.05
C ASN A 323 3.31 13.82 15.99
N PRO A 324 2.14 14.49 15.96
CA PRO A 324 1.08 14.19 15.00
C PRO A 324 1.50 14.32 13.53
N LYS A 325 2.54 15.08 13.22
CA LYS A 325 3.07 15.23 11.85
C LYS A 325 3.77 13.97 11.32
N GLU A 326 4.12 13.05 12.20
CA GLU A 326 4.76 11.78 11.87
C GLU A 326 3.76 10.64 11.66
N HIS A 327 2.46 10.93 11.80
CA HIS A 327 1.36 10.00 11.57
C HIS A 327 0.65 10.31 10.24
N CYS A 328 1.07 9.75 9.14
CA CYS A 328 0.45 9.99 7.81
C CYS A 328 -1.00 9.47 7.76
N GLY A 329 -1.95 10.19 8.36
CA GLY A 329 -3.36 9.80 8.41
C GLY A 329 -3.68 8.58 9.28
N ILE A 330 -2.71 7.94 9.92
CA ILE A 330 -2.87 6.65 10.62
C ILE A 330 -2.58 6.83 12.12
N ILE A 331 -3.56 6.53 12.97
CA ILE A 331 -3.41 6.56 14.43
C ILE A 331 -3.85 5.22 14.99
N SER A 332 -2.89 4.45 15.50
CA SER A 332 -3.16 3.22 16.26
C SER A 332 -3.06 3.51 17.75
N PHE A 333 -4.02 2.99 18.53
CA PHE A 333 -4.09 3.25 19.96
C PHE A 333 -4.68 2.06 20.72
N THR A 334 -4.44 2.05 22.04
CA THR A 334 -5.09 1.16 23.00
C THR A 334 -5.80 1.99 24.07
N ILE A 335 -6.78 1.37 24.75
CA ILE A 335 -7.47 1.95 25.89
C ILE A 335 -7.26 1.01 27.07
N ASP A 336 -6.72 1.52 28.19
CA ASP A 336 -6.44 0.71 29.37
C ASP A 336 -7.66 -0.08 29.84
N GLY A 337 -7.49 -1.39 29.94
CA GLY A 337 -8.53 -2.32 30.40
C GLY A 337 -9.61 -2.65 29.38
N VAL A 338 -9.56 -2.10 28.14
CA VAL A 338 -10.57 -2.38 27.10
C VAL A 338 -9.90 -3.07 25.91
N HIS A 339 -10.46 -4.20 25.52
CA HIS A 339 -9.95 -4.91 24.34
C HIS A 339 -10.26 -4.11 23.05
N PRO A 340 -9.34 -4.01 22.08
CA PRO A 340 -9.56 -3.25 20.83
C PRO A 340 -10.81 -3.65 20.04
N HIS A 341 -11.24 -4.92 20.08
CA HIS A 341 -12.49 -5.36 19.45
C HIS A 341 -13.72 -4.74 20.11
N ASP A 342 -13.72 -4.61 21.46
CA ASP A 342 -14.82 -3.96 22.17
C ASP A 342 -14.86 -2.46 21.86
N VAL A 343 -13.68 -1.82 21.75
CA VAL A 343 -13.58 -0.44 21.27
C VAL A 343 -14.21 -0.31 19.88
N SER A 344 -13.81 -1.15 18.95
CA SER A 344 -14.35 -1.12 17.57
C SER A 344 -15.86 -1.36 17.55
N SER A 345 -16.37 -2.30 18.33
CA SER A 345 -17.82 -2.61 18.40
C SER A 345 -18.63 -1.45 18.99
N ILE A 346 -18.07 -0.75 19.98
CA ILE A 346 -18.71 0.43 20.59
C ILE A 346 -18.78 1.59 19.59
N LEU A 347 -17.67 1.82 18.85
CA LEU A 347 -17.60 2.86 17.83
C LEU A 347 -18.54 2.55 16.66
N ASP A 348 -18.61 1.30 16.22
CA ASP A 348 -19.53 0.85 15.16
C ASP A 348 -21.00 1.11 15.54
N ALA A 349 -21.39 0.85 16.81
CA ALA A 349 -22.72 1.17 17.31
C ALA A 349 -23.03 2.69 17.27
N ASP A 350 -22.02 3.54 17.24
CA ASP A 350 -22.14 4.99 17.07
C ASP A 350 -21.96 5.42 15.59
N GLY A 351 -21.90 4.48 14.65
CA GLY A 351 -21.76 4.74 13.21
C GLY A 351 -20.33 5.09 12.78
N ILE A 352 -19.30 4.70 13.56
CA ILE A 352 -17.90 5.02 13.30
C ILE A 352 -17.11 3.75 12.96
N ALA A 353 -16.65 3.64 11.74
CA ALA A 353 -15.89 2.50 11.24
C ALA A 353 -14.39 2.68 11.49
N VAL A 354 -13.83 1.87 12.38
CA VAL A 354 -12.40 1.74 12.66
C VAL A 354 -11.99 0.28 12.57
N ARG A 355 -10.69 0.00 12.55
CA ARG A 355 -10.18 -1.37 12.56
C ARG A 355 -9.59 -1.76 13.91
N ALA A 356 -9.84 -2.99 14.34
CA ALA A 356 -9.21 -3.59 15.52
C ALA A 356 -8.40 -4.83 15.12
N GLY A 357 -7.27 -5.08 15.79
CA GLY A 357 -6.46 -6.29 15.59
C GLY A 357 -4.96 -6.03 15.43
N HIS A 358 -4.28 -6.97 14.75
CA HIS A 358 -2.84 -6.91 14.51
C HIS A 358 -2.47 -6.13 13.22
N HIS A 359 -3.44 -5.70 12.44
CA HIS A 359 -3.29 -4.98 11.16
C HIS A 359 -2.34 -5.66 10.17
N CYS A 360 -2.29 -7.00 10.18
CA CYS A 360 -1.35 -7.82 9.41
C CYS A 360 0.14 -7.47 9.67
N ALA A 361 0.47 -7.07 10.91
CA ALA A 361 1.82 -6.69 11.34
C ALA A 361 2.11 -7.27 12.75
N GLN A 362 1.91 -8.59 12.93
CA GLN A 362 2.08 -9.24 14.25
C GLN A 362 3.48 -9.06 14.85
N PRO A 363 4.60 -9.13 14.11
CA PRO A 363 5.91 -8.86 14.69
C PRO A 363 6.05 -7.44 15.27
N LEU A 364 5.39 -6.45 14.65
CA LEU A 364 5.35 -5.09 15.19
C LEU A 364 4.52 -5.03 16.49
N MET A 365 3.40 -5.75 16.58
CA MET A 365 2.61 -5.82 17.82
C MET A 365 3.44 -6.41 18.97
N GLU A 366 4.19 -7.50 18.70
CA GLU A 366 5.11 -8.11 19.65
C GLU A 366 6.21 -7.12 20.08
N PHE A 367 6.83 -6.43 19.13
CA PHE A 367 7.84 -5.40 19.38
C PHE A 367 7.31 -4.25 20.27
N LEU A 368 6.09 -3.78 20.02
CA LEU A 368 5.44 -2.73 20.81
C LEU A 368 4.91 -3.23 22.17
N GLY A 369 4.95 -4.54 22.44
CA GLY A 369 4.46 -5.12 23.68
C GLY A 369 2.93 -5.06 23.84
N VAL A 370 2.18 -4.96 22.75
CA VAL A 370 0.71 -4.91 22.75
C VAL A 370 0.13 -6.08 21.94
N PRO A 371 -0.93 -6.75 22.42
CA PRO A 371 -1.52 -7.87 21.70
C PRO A 371 -2.25 -7.44 20.42
N SER A 372 -2.82 -6.28 20.41
CA SER A 372 -3.57 -5.67 19.30
C SER A 372 -3.87 -4.21 19.56
N THR A 373 -4.25 -3.45 18.54
CA THR A 373 -4.64 -2.04 18.65
C THR A 373 -5.96 -1.76 17.95
N THR A 374 -6.60 -0.63 18.30
CA THR A 374 -7.61 0.01 17.46
C THR A 374 -6.90 1.02 16.56
N ARG A 375 -7.21 1.02 15.27
CA ARG A 375 -6.61 1.94 14.29
C ARG A 375 -7.68 2.79 13.64
N ALA A 376 -7.56 4.10 13.75
CA ALA A 376 -8.26 5.07 12.93
C ALA A 376 -7.33 5.47 11.78
N SER A 377 -7.82 5.41 10.54
CA SER A 377 -7.09 5.85 9.35
C SER A 377 -7.91 6.84 8.56
N ILE A 378 -7.40 8.06 8.54
CA ILE A 378 -7.99 9.27 7.99
C ILE A 378 -7.59 9.40 6.53
N TYR A 379 -8.51 9.94 5.71
CA TYR A 379 -8.20 10.30 4.33
C TYR A 379 -8.84 11.65 4.00
N PHE A 380 -8.45 12.29 2.91
CA PHE A 380 -8.85 13.66 2.57
C PHE A 380 -10.37 13.89 2.42
N TYR A 381 -11.17 12.83 2.27
CA TYR A 381 -12.64 12.94 2.25
C TYR A 381 -13.29 12.99 3.64
N ASN A 382 -12.52 12.75 4.72
CA ASN A 382 -13.03 12.95 6.06
C ASN A 382 -13.18 14.43 6.41
N THR A 383 -14.01 14.73 7.39
CA THR A 383 -14.31 16.07 7.84
C THR A 383 -13.92 16.28 9.32
N LYS A 384 -13.89 17.53 9.75
CA LYS A 384 -13.70 17.86 11.18
C LYS A 384 -14.81 17.25 12.04
N ASP A 385 -16.03 17.24 11.55
CA ASP A 385 -17.19 16.69 12.24
C ASP A 385 -17.04 15.15 12.40
N ASP A 386 -16.48 14.45 11.38
CA ASP A 386 -16.14 13.03 11.49
C ASP A 386 -15.14 12.77 12.64
N ILE A 387 -14.11 13.62 12.76
CA ILE A 387 -13.11 13.50 13.82
C ILE A 387 -13.72 13.81 15.19
N ASP A 388 -14.58 14.82 15.29
CA ASP A 388 -15.24 15.17 16.56
C ASP A 388 -16.19 14.07 17.02
N ALA A 389 -16.97 13.48 16.12
CA ALA A 389 -17.81 12.32 16.39
C ALA A 389 -16.98 11.13 16.90
N PHE A 390 -15.84 10.84 16.23
CA PHE A 390 -14.90 9.80 16.66
C PHE A 390 -14.38 10.05 18.09
N LEU A 391 -13.89 11.24 18.39
CA LEU A 391 -13.37 11.60 19.72
C LEU A 391 -14.44 11.50 20.81
N ASN A 392 -15.66 11.96 20.53
CA ASN A 392 -16.78 11.87 21.45
C ASN A 392 -17.12 10.41 21.77
N SER A 393 -17.17 9.53 20.76
CA SER A 393 -17.43 8.11 20.98
C SER A 393 -16.30 7.46 21.78
N VAL A 394 -15.02 7.66 21.38
CA VAL A 394 -13.86 7.11 22.12
C VAL A 394 -13.87 7.52 23.59
N SER A 395 -14.20 8.78 23.91
CA SER A 395 -14.25 9.29 25.28
C SER A 395 -15.27 8.56 26.15
N SER A 396 -16.29 7.96 25.54
CA SER A 396 -17.37 7.24 26.24
C SER A 396 -17.07 5.76 26.49
N VAL A 397 -16.06 5.17 25.79
CA VAL A 397 -15.81 3.72 25.75
C VAL A 397 -15.64 3.13 27.14
N ARG A 398 -14.74 3.67 27.97
CA ARG A 398 -14.49 3.13 29.32
C ARG A 398 -15.74 3.15 30.19
N ARG A 399 -16.48 4.26 30.19
CA ARG A 399 -17.75 4.37 30.91
C ARG A 399 -18.76 3.33 30.44
N ARG A 400 -18.90 3.10 29.15
CA ARG A 400 -19.84 2.09 28.58
C ARG A 400 -19.42 0.67 28.95
N MET A 401 -18.13 0.42 29.17
CA MET A 401 -17.59 -0.86 29.64
C MET A 401 -17.65 -1.04 31.15
N GLY A 402 -18.21 -0.06 31.88
CA GLY A 402 -18.35 -0.14 33.33
C GLY A 402 -17.10 0.26 34.14
N TYR A 403 -16.04 0.72 33.48
CA TYR A 403 -14.90 1.34 34.15
C TYR A 403 -15.29 2.76 34.55
N GLY A 404 -15.20 3.10 35.83
CA GLY A 404 -15.46 4.45 36.34
C GLY A 404 -14.68 5.55 35.58
N LYS A 405 -15.04 6.83 35.86
CA LYS A 405 -14.47 8.01 35.21
C LYS A 405 -12.98 7.95 35.03
#